data_79efe93288428872e56feaf076a62cc7
#
_entry.id   79efe93288428872e56feaf076a62cc7
#
_cell.length_a   1.000
_cell.length_b   1.000
_cell.length_c   1.000
_cell.angle_alpha   90.00
_cell.angle_beta   90.00
_cell.angle_gamma   90.00
#
_symmetry.space_group_name_H-M   'P 1'
#
loop_
_entity.id
_entity.type
_entity.pdbx_description
1 polymer ?
#
loop_
_entity_poly.entity_id
_entity_poly.type
_entity_poly.pdbx_seq_one_letter_code
_entity_poly.pdbx_strand_id
1 'polypeptide(L)'
;MDYGSLIYIALQRSKSAREAIKVMTDLVKEYGYYSSGETFSIADKNEAWVMEMIGKGPGNKGAVWVAIRIPDDCISAHANQSRIQQIPFDDKENCMYSPDVVSFAREKGYFKGKDADFSFAKAYCPYDFSALRGCEARVWSFFRKYDTTMDQYMDFIKGDPSKEPMPLYVKPNRKLSVQDIQNGMRDHYEGTPLDISRDFGAGPYHTPYRLSPLSFKVGDKEYFNERPIS
;
A
#
# COMPACT_ATOMS: atom_id res chain seq x y z
N MET A 1 20.97 3.75 -1.55
CA MET A 1 19.94 4.83 -1.70
C MET A 1 18.79 4.51 -0.77
N ASP A 2 18.27 5.48 -0.03
CA ASP A 2 16.99 5.37 0.69
C ASP A 2 15.85 5.96 -0.15
N TYR A 3 14.60 5.73 0.28
CA TYR A 3 13.42 6.18 -0.46
C TYR A 3 13.35 7.70 -0.63
N GLY A 4 13.75 8.48 0.40
CA GLY A 4 13.75 9.94 0.34
C GLY A 4 14.72 10.48 -0.69
N SER A 5 15.95 9.96 -0.71
CA SER A 5 16.96 10.30 -1.73
C SER A 5 16.49 9.95 -3.14
N LEU A 6 15.81 8.80 -3.31
CA LEU A 6 15.26 8.40 -4.61
C LEU A 6 14.21 9.39 -5.11
N ILE A 7 13.26 9.79 -4.25
CA ILE A 7 12.22 10.78 -4.59
C ILE A 7 12.88 12.10 -5.01
N TYR A 8 13.81 12.59 -4.18
CA TYR A 8 14.48 13.87 -4.42
C TYR A 8 15.24 13.90 -5.75
N ILE A 9 16.00 12.85 -6.04
CA ILE A 9 16.80 12.77 -7.28
C ILE A 9 15.90 12.55 -8.50
N ALA A 10 14.86 11.72 -8.39
CA ALA A 10 13.92 11.48 -9.47
C ALA A 10 13.21 12.77 -9.90
N LEU A 11 12.75 13.59 -8.95
CA LEU A 11 12.11 14.88 -9.23
C LEU A 11 13.04 15.86 -9.96
N GLN A 12 14.35 15.77 -9.73
CA GLN A 12 15.32 16.63 -10.43
C GLN A 12 15.70 16.12 -11.82
N ARG A 13 15.59 14.82 -12.08
CA ARG A 13 16.15 14.18 -13.27
C ARG A 13 15.12 13.67 -14.25
N SER A 14 13.81 13.73 -13.93
CA SER A 14 12.75 13.18 -14.77
C SER A 14 11.75 14.25 -15.22
N LYS A 15 11.14 14.03 -16.38
CA LYS A 15 10.10 14.88 -16.97
C LYS A 15 8.76 14.14 -17.13
N SER A 16 8.72 12.85 -16.80
CA SER A 16 7.54 12.02 -16.85
C SER A 16 7.56 10.99 -15.74
N ALA A 17 6.40 10.39 -15.45
CA ALA A 17 6.27 9.33 -14.47
C ALA A 17 7.13 8.11 -14.80
N ARG A 18 7.14 7.69 -16.07
CA ARG A 18 7.97 6.55 -16.53
C ARG A 18 9.46 6.84 -16.41
N GLU A 19 9.88 8.05 -16.71
CA GLU A 19 11.27 8.46 -16.55
C GLU A 19 11.68 8.47 -15.08
N ALA A 20 10.78 8.91 -14.17
CA ALA A 20 11.01 8.86 -12.74
C ALA A 20 11.21 7.42 -12.23
N ILE A 21 10.33 6.49 -12.65
CA ILE A 21 10.47 5.06 -12.34
C ILE A 21 11.83 4.54 -12.80
N LYS A 22 12.22 4.86 -14.04
CA LYS A 22 13.51 4.45 -14.59
C LYS A 22 14.69 5.02 -13.79
N VAL A 23 14.69 6.31 -13.49
CA VAL A 23 15.75 6.96 -12.70
C VAL A 23 15.88 6.29 -11.32
N MET A 24 14.77 6.07 -10.62
CA MET A 24 14.79 5.45 -9.29
C MET A 24 15.33 4.02 -9.34
N THR A 25 14.88 3.23 -10.29
CA THR A 25 15.29 1.82 -10.42
C THR A 25 16.73 1.65 -10.91
N ASP A 26 17.22 2.51 -11.80
CA ASP A 26 18.63 2.55 -12.22
C ASP A 26 19.54 2.93 -11.05
N LEU A 27 19.18 3.92 -10.24
CA LEU A 27 19.93 4.31 -9.05
C LEU A 27 20.00 3.17 -8.02
N VAL A 28 18.89 2.46 -7.80
CA VAL A 28 18.86 1.31 -6.89
C VAL A 28 19.72 0.17 -7.42
N LYS A 29 19.72 -0.07 -8.72
CA LYS A 29 20.58 -1.06 -9.36
C LYS A 29 22.07 -0.70 -9.20
N GLU A 30 22.42 0.56 -9.37
CA GLU A 30 23.81 1.05 -9.32
C GLU A 30 24.35 1.16 -7.89
N TYR A 31 23.56 1.76 -6.98
CA TYR A 31 24.02 2.10 -5.63
C TYR A 31 23.44 1.22 -4.53
N GLY A 32 22.46 0.37 -4.83
CA GLY A 32 21.75 -0.44 -3.85
C GLY A 32 20.60 0.33 -3.19
N TYR A 33 19.79 -0.40 -2.41
CA TYR A 33 18.65 0.15 -1.68
C TYR A 33 18.84 -0.08 -0.17
N TYR A 34 18.72 0.97 0.61
CA TYR A 34 19.03 0.96 2.05
C TYR A 34 17.79 0.94 2.94
N SER A 35 16.59 1.01 2.39
CA SER A 35 15.35 0.87 3.15
C SER A 35 14.81 -0.55 3.06
N SER A 36 13.89 -0.94 3.98
CA SER A 36 13.23 -2.25 3.93
C SER A 36 12.27 -2.36 2.75
N GLY A 37 11.41 -1.37 2.58
CA GLY A 37 10.45 -1.27 1.49
C GLY A 37 9.74 0.07 1.49
N GLU A 38 9.18 0.43 0.34
CA GLU A 38 8.38 1.65 0.18
C GLU A 38 7.38 1.50 -0.97
N THR A 39 6.25 2.19 -0.85
CA THR A 39 5.31 2.40 -1.94
C THR A 39 5.38 3.83 -2.41
N PHE A 40 5.62 4.04 -3.71
CA PHE A 40 5.71 5.35 -4.34
C PHE A 40 4.48 5.63 -5.18
N SER A 41 3.84 6.77 -4.96
CA SER A 41 2.90 7.38 -5.91
C SER A 41 3.67 8.26 -6.86
N ILE A 42 3.65 7.95 -8.15
CA ILE A 42 4.41 8.63 -9.18
C ILE A 42 3.43 9.10 -10.27
N ALA A 43 3.38 10.39 -10.53
CA ALA A 43 2.43 10.93 -11.50
C ALA A 43 3.03 12.07 -12.32
N ASP A 44 2.54 12.19 -13.54
CA ASP A 44 2.71 13.37 -14.38
C ASP A 44 1.34 13.87 -14.88
N LYS A 45 1.32 14.75 -15.87
CA LYS A 45 0.07 15.31 -16.42
C LYS A 45 -0.79 14.28 -17.20
N ASN A 46 -0.22 13.12 -17.55
CA ASN A 46 -0.85 12.15 -18.44
C ASN A 46 -1.18 10.83 -17.73
N GLU A 47 -0.41 10.44 -16.74
CA GLU A 47 -0.54 9.12 -16.11
C GLU A 47 -0.12 9.12 -14.63
N ALA A 48 -0.68 8.18 -13.87
CA ALA A 48 -0.34 7.93 -12.49
C ALA A 48 0.05 6.46 -12.30
N TRP A 49 1.05 6.21 -11.46
CA TRP A 49 1.62 4.91 -11.17
C TRP A 49 1.72 4.69 -9.67
N VAL A 50 1.52 3.45 -9.25
CA VAL A 50 1.93 2.96 -7.93
C VAL A 50 3.11 2.03 -8.15
N MET A 51 4.24 2.34 -7.52
CA MET A 51 5.43 1.48 -7.53
C MET A 51 5.72 1.00 -6.12
N GLU A 52 5.83 -0.30 -5.95
CA GLU A 52 6.27 -0.93 -4.72
C GLU A 52 7.69 -1.48 -4.89
N MET A 53 8.55 -1.18 -3.92
CA MET A 53 9.96 -1.55 -3.94
C MET A 53 10.35 -2.17 -2.59
N ILE A 54 10.97 -3.34 -2.63
CA ILE A 54 11.42 -4.07 -1.44
C ILE A 54 12.91 -4.33 -1.53
N GLY A 55 13.66 -3.94 -0.51
CA GLY A 55 15.10 -4.19 -0.42
C GLY A 55 15.41 -5.67 -0.37
N LYS A 56 16.48 -6.09 -1.04
CA LYS A 56 16.90 -7.50 -1.08
C LYS A 56 17.55 -8.00 0.22
N GLY A 57 17.67 -7.14 1.24
CA GLY A 57 18.24 -7.47 2.53
C GLY A 57 19.76 -7.53 2.56
N PRO A 58 20.35 -7.78 3.74
CA PRO A 58 21.79 -7.79 3.94
C PRO A 58 22.51 -8.76 2.98
N GLY A 59 23.65 -8.32 2.46
CA GLY A 59 24.46 -9.11 1.52
C GLY A 59 23.96 -9.11 0.08
N ASN A 60 22.79 -8.55 -0.20
CA ASN A 60 22.25 -8.47 -1.56
C ASN A 60 22.11 -7.01 -2.00
N LYS A 61 22.64 -6.68 -3.16
CA LYS A 61 22.55 -5.32 -3.69
C LYS A 61 21.22 -5.10 -4.43
N GLY A 62 20.60 -3.95 -4.20
CA GLY A 62 19.42 -3.52 -4.94
C GLY A 62 18.09 -3.84 -4.27
N ALA A 63 17.05 -3.85 -5.05
CA ALA A 63 15.68 -4.13 -4.63
C ALA A 63 14.94 -4.94 -5.71
N VAL A 64 13.89 -5.61 -5.31
CA VAL A 64 12.82 -6.07 -6.21
C VAL A 64 11.73 -5.02 -6.20
N TRP A 65 11.09 -4.81 -7.34
CA TRP A 65 10.07 -3.78 -7.46
C TRP A 65 9.07 -4.11 -8.57
N VAL A 66 7.90 -3.55 -8.46
CA VAL A 66 6.85 -3.58 -9.46
C VAL A 66 6.13 -2.23 -9.48
N ALA A 67 5.81 -1.73 -10.66
CA ALA A 67 5.06 -0.50 -10.88
C ALA A 67 3.86 -0.79 -11.77
N ILE A 68 2.67 -0.36 -11.32
CA ILE A 68 1.40 -0.53 -12.03
C ILE A 68 0.83 0.86 -12.35
N ARG A 69 0.47 1.08 -13.62
CA ARG A 69 -0.27 2.26 -14.04
C ARG A 69 -1.70 2.20 -13.51
N ILE A 70 -2.15 3.29 -12.92
CA ILE A 70 -3.54 3.40 -12.46
C ILE A 70 -4.39 3.89 -13.63
N PRO A 71 -5.51 3.20 -13.95
CA PRO A 71 -6.41 3.66 -15.01
C PRO A 71 -6.93 5.09 -14.76
N ASP A 72 -7.13 5.85 -15.83
CA ASP A 72 -7.43 7.29 -15.77
C ASP A 72 -8.76 7.61 -15.06
N ASP A 73 -9.68 6.64 -14.99
CA ASP A 73 -10.98 6.79 -14.33
C ASP A 73 -11.02 6.16 -12.92
N CYS A 74 -9.86 5.77 -12.38
CA CYS A 74 -9.71 5.12 -11.08
C CYS A 74 -8.94 5.99 -10.09
N ILE A 75 -9.13 5.65 -8.81
CA ILE A 75 -8.32 6.14 -7.70
C ILE A 75 -7.57 5.00 -7.06
N SER A 76 -6.38 5.29 -6.55
CA SER A 76 -5.59 4.36 -5.75
C SER A 76 -5.17 5.03 -4.45
N ALA A 77 -4.91 4.23 -3.45
CA ALA A 77 -4.35 4.65 -2.17
C ALA A 77 -3.47 3.55 -1.59
N HIS A 78 -2.50 3.93 -0.80
CA HIS A 78 -1.65 3.00 -0.07
C HIS A 78 -1.31 3.54 1.32
N ALA A 79 -0.93 2.63 2.19
CA ALA A 79 -0.41 2.92 3.51
C ALA A 79 0.93 2.17 3.68
N ASN A 80 1.30 1.79 4.89
CA ASN A 80 2.59 1.14 5.17
C ASN A 80 2.57 -0.37 4.90
N GLN A 81 1.96 -0.80 3.78
CA GLN A 81 1.80 -2.19 3.39
C GLN A 81 1.87 -2.32 1.87
N SER A 82 2.54 -3.36 1.38
CA SER A 82 2.51 -3.73 -0.03
C SER A 82 1.12 -4.24 -0.41
N ARG A 83 0.59 -3.80 -1.55
CA ARG A 83 -0.77 -4.08 -2.01
C ARG A 83 -0.84 -4.70 -3.40
N ILE A 84 0.24 -4.62 -4.19
CA ILE A 84 0.27 -5.24 -5.50
C ILE A 84 0.29 -6.76 -5.33
N GLN A 85 -0.79 -7.41 -5.77
CA GLN A 85 -0.91 -8.85 -5.71
C GLN A 85 -0.28 -9.46 -6.97
N GLN A 86 -1.04 -9.67 -8.02
CA GLN A 86 -0.55 -10.24 -9.26
C GLN A 86 0.13 -9.20 -10.13
N ILE A 87 1.17 -9.63 -10.83
CA ILE A 87 1.91 -8.81 -11.79
C ILE A 87 1.43 -9.17 -13.19
N PRO A 88 0.86 -8.23 -13.95
CA PRO A 88 0.47 -8.48 -15.34
C PRO A 88 1.71 -8.48 -16.26
N PHE A 89 2.47 -9.57 -16.25
CA PHE A 89 3.77 -9.69 -16.96
C PHE A 89 3.69 -9.40 -18.46
N ASP A 90 2.55 -9.61 -19.07
CA ASP A 90 2.32 -9.42 -20.51
C ASP A 90 1.91 -7.98 -20.86
N ASP A 91 1.49 -7.18 -19.88
CA ASP A 91 1.07 -5.79 -20.08
C ASP A 91 2.24 -4.81 -19.90
N LYS A 92 3.09 -4.73 -20.92
CA LYS A 92 4.26 -3.85 -20.91
C LYS A 92 3.93 -2.35 -20.96
N GLU A 93 2.71 -2.00 -21.30
CA GLU A 93 2.26 -0.62 -21.34
C GLU A 93 1.91 -0.12 -19.92
N ASN A 94 1.25 -0.95 -19.12
CA ASN A 94 0.74 -0.56 -17.80
C ASN A 94 1.48 -1.23 -16.64
N CYS A 95 2.51 -2.03 -16.91
CA CYS A 95 3.29 -2.70 -15.89
C CYS A 95 4.79 -2.67 -16.18
N MET A 96 5.56 -2.29 -15.17
CA MET A 96 7.03 -2.39 -15.17
C MET A 96 7.46 -3.13 -13.90
N TYR A 97 8.53 -3.91 -13.99
CA TYR A 97 9.00 -4.72 -12.84
C TYR A 97 10.49 -5.04 -12.94
N SER A 98 11.12 -5.37 -11.81
CA SER A 98 12.50 -5.84 -11.80
C SER A 98 12.61 -7.23 -12.44
N PRO A 99 13.63 -7.47 -13.30
CA PRO A 99 13.74 -8.73 -14.03
C PRO A 99 13.79 -9.98 -13.15
N ASP A 100 14.21 -9.81 -11.92
CA ASP A 100 14.40 -10.89 -10.95
C ASP A 100 13.31 -10.96 -9.89
N VAL A 101 12.18 -10.27 -10.08
CA VAL A 101 11.10 -10.18 -9.09
C VAL A 101 10.55 -11.56 -8.67
N VAL A 102 10.47 -12.52 -9.57
CA VAL A 102 10.01 -13.87 -9.25
C VAL A 102 11.17 -14.78 -8.86
N SER A 103 12.29 -14.72 -9.62
CA SER A 103 13.43 -15.61 -9.37
C SER A 103 14.08 -15.36 -8.00
N PHE A 104 14.16 -14.12 -7.57
CA PHE A 104 14.65 -13.77 -6.24
C PHE A 104 13.73 -14.31 -5.13
N ALA A 105 12.39 -14.22 -5.28
CA ALA A 105 11.46 -14.82 -4.33
C ALA A 105 11.64 -16.34 -4.21
N ARG A 106 11.90 -17.02 -5.34
CA ARG A 106 12.19 -18.48 -5.33
C ARG A 106 13.51 -18.79 -4.66
N GLU A 107 14.56 -18.04 -4.96
CA GLU A 107 15.87 -18.19 -4.33
C GLU A 107 15.79 -18.07 -2.81
N LYS A 108 15.01 -17.12 -2.31
CA LYS A 108 14.82 -16.91 -0.87
C LYS A 108 13.77 -17.83 -0.24
N GLY A 109 13.11 -18.65 -1.02
CA GLY A 109 12.07 -19.56 -0.53
C GLY A 109 10.74 -18.89 -0.19
N TYR A 110 10.54 -17.64 -0.60
CA TYR A 110 9.30 -16.88 -0.36
C TYR A 110 8.16 -17.29 -1.29
N PHE A 111 8.48 -17.92 -2.40
CA PHE A 111 7.50 -18.38 -3.36
C PHE A 111 7.91 -19.73 -3.98
N LYS A 112 6.89 -20.61 -4.13
CA LYS A 112 7.02 -21.90 -4.84
C LYS A 112 5.78 -22.05 -5.71
N GLY A 113 5.93 -22.00 -7.02
CA GLY A 113 4.79 -22.11 -7.93
C GLY A 113 5.12 -21.64 -9.35
N LYS A 114 4.08 -21.53 -10.17
CA LYS A 114 4.18 -20.97 -11.52
C LYS A 114 4.19 -19.44 -11.45
N ASP A 115 4.83 -18.76 -12.42
CA ASP A 115 4.89 -17.29 -12.45
C ASP A 115 3.51 -16.65 -12.47
N ALA A 116 2.53 -17.29 -13.12
CA ALA A 116 1.15 -16.81 -13.16
C ALA A 116 0.47 -16.77 -11.78
N ASP A 117 0.95 -17.54 -10.80
CA ASP A 117 0.41 -17.59 -9.44
C ASP A 117 1.16 -16.66 -8.48
N PHE A 118 2.16 -15.92 -9.01
CA PHE A 118 3.00 -15.07 -8.18
C PHE A 118 2.23 -13.84 -7.68
N SER A 119 2.27 -13.60 -6.38
CA SER A 119 1.76 -12.39 -5.73
C SER A 119 2.92 -11.65 -5.07
N PHE A 120 3.16 -10.40 -5.49
CA PHE A 120 4.23 -9.58 -4.96
C PHE A 120 4.08 -9.34 -3.46
N ALA A 121 2.91 -8.88 -3.03
CA ALA A 121 2.64 -8.62 -1.62
C ALA A 121 2.75 -9.91 -0.78
N LYS A 122 2.16 -11.02 -1.22
CA LYS A 122 2.24 -12.29 -0.47
C LYS A 122 3.67 -12.82 -0.33
N ALA A 123 4.51 -12.60 -1.34
CA ALA A 123 5.89 -13.08 -1.34
C ALA A 123 6.81 -12.20 -0.48
N TYR A 124 6.67 -10.88 -0.56
CA TYR A 124 7.64 -9.95 0.02
C TYR A 124 7.16 -9.20 1.26
N CYS A 125 5.86 -9.06 1.44
CA CYS A 125 5.25 -8.32 2.55
C CYS A 125 3.88 -8.93 2.89
N PRO A 126 3.82 -10.19 3.36
CA PRO A 126 2.57 -10.87 3.64
C PRO A 126 1.75 -10.13 4.69
N TYR A 127 0.43 -10.20 4.54
CA TYR A 127 -0.49 -9.58 5.50
C TYR A 127 -0.47 -10.31 6.84
N ASP A 128 -0.35 -9.55 7.90
CA ASP A 128 -0.66 -9.95 9.26
C ASP A 128 -1.80 -9.09 9.83
N PHE A 129 -2.18 -9.36 11.07
CA PHE A 129 -3.22 -8.61 11.76
C PHE A 129 -2.92 -7.10 11.80
N SER A 130 -1.68 -6.74 12.10
CA SER A 130 -1.25 -5.34 12.20
C SER A 130 -1.31 -4.63 10.84
N ALA A 131 -0.87 -5.31 9.78
CA ALA A 131 -0.95 -4.80 8.42
C ALA A 131 -2.41 -4.52 8.00
N LEU A 132 -3.32 -5.44 8.31
CA LEU A 132 -4.73 -5.28 7.98
C LEU A 132 -5.38 -4.15 8.78
N ARG A 133 -5.20 -4.15 10.11
CA ARG A 133 -5.81 -3.15 10.98
C ARG A 133 -5.14 -1.78 10.92
N GLY A 134 -3.83 -1.74 10.83
CA GLY A 134 -3.07 -0.49 10.84
C GLY A 134 -2.88 0.12 9.46
N CYS A 135 -2.88 -0.68 8.39
CA CYS A 135 -2.60 -0.18 7.04
C CYS A 135 -3.81 -0.31 6.12
N GLU A 136 -4.29 -1.52 5.86
CA GLU A 136 -5.38 -1.74 4.91
C GLU A 136 -6.70 -1.09 5.36
N ALA A 137 -6.97 -1.00 6.66
CA ALA A 137 -8.14 -0.28 7.17
C ALA A 137 -8.14 1.20 6.76
N ARG A 138 -6.98 1.85 6.67
CA ARG A 138 -6.86 3.25 6.19
C ARG A 138 -7.24 3.36 4.71
N VAL A 139 -6.74 2.46 3.90
CA VAL A 139 -7.06 2.41 2.46
C VAL A 139 -8.53 2.10 2.25
N TRP A 140 -9.08 1.15 3.01
CA TRP A 140 -10.50 0.82 2.99
C TRP A 140 -11.37 2.04 3.29
N SER A 141 -11.05 2.78 4.35
CA SER A 141 -11.83 3.95 4.76
C SER A 141 -11.79 5.04 3.70
N PHE A 142 -10.64 5.24 3.04
CA PHE A 142 -10.51 6.15 1.92
C PHE A 142 -11.35 5.70 0.72
N PHE A 143 -11.22 4.45 0.27
CA PHE A 143 -11.96 3.92 -0.87
C PHE A 143 -13.48 3.92 -0.65
N ARG A 144 -13.91 3.54 0.55
CA ARG A 144 -15.33 3.47 0.92
C ARG A 144 -16.09 4.79 0.75
N LYS A 145 -15.41 5.93 0.89
CA LYS A 145 -16.02 7.24 0.65
C LYS A 145 -16.46 7.44 -0.81
N TYR A 146 -15.86 6.70 -1.72
CA TYR A 146 -16.04 6.88 -3.17
C TYR A 146 -16.56 5.62 -3.88
N ASP A 147 -16.56 4.50 -3.19
CA ASP A 147 -17.09 3.22 -3.66
C ASP A 147 -17.72 2.44 -2.50
N THR A 148 -19.05 2.40 -2.45
CA THR A 148 -19.79 1.73 -1.37
C THR A 148 -19.65 0.20 -1.39
N THR A 149 -19.16 -0.40 -2.48
CA THR A 149 -18.91 -1.85 -2.53
C THR A 149 -17.76 -2.28 -1.61
N MET A 150 -16.95 -1.35 -1.15
CA MET A 150 -15.83 -1.61 -0.24
C MET A 150 -16.25 -2.19 1.11
N ASP A 151 -17.50 -2.05 1.52
CA ASP A 151 -18.00 -2.65 2.76
C ASP A 151 -17.89 -4.18 2.79
N GLN A 152 -17.80 -4.85 1.63
CA GLN A 152 -17.55 -6.30 1.53
C GLN A 152 -16.20 -6.72 2.12
N TYR A 153 -15.23 -5.82 2.23
CA TYR A 153 -13.90 -6.10 2.78
C TYR A 153 -13.79 -5.88 4.29
N MET A 154 -14.91 -5.69 4.98
CA MET A 154 -14.92 -5.40 6.42
C MET A 154 -14.20 -6.48 7.25
N ASP A 155 -14.39 -7.75 6.95
CA ASP A 155 -13.72 -8.83 7.70
C ASP A 155 -12.22 -8.85 7.44
N PHE A 156 -11.80 -8.58 6.20
CA PHE A 156 -10.38 -8.44 5.85
C PHE A 156 -9.71 -7.34 6.67
N ILE A 157 -10.26 -6.14 6.67
CA ILE A 157 -9.66 -4.99 7.39
C ILE A 157 -9.81 -5.08 8.91
N LYS A 158 -10.67 -5.95 9.42
CA LYS A 158 -10.73 -6.28 10.86
C LYS A 158 -9.62 -7.24 11.30
N GLY A 159 -8.85 -7.76 10.38
CA GLY A 159 -7.65 -8.55 10.68
C GLY A 159 -7.71 -10.02 10.27
N ASP A 160 -8.62 -10.41 9.36
CA ASP A 160 -8.68 -11.78 8.82
C ASP A 160 -7.91 -11.91 7.50
N PRO A 161 -6.64 -12.38 7.51
CA PRO A 161 -5.82 -12.51 6.33
C PRO A 161 -6.24 -13.64 5.39
N SER A 162 -7.20 -14.46 5.77
CA SER A 162 -7.78 -15.52 4.92
C SER A 162 -8.77 -14.98 3.89
N LYS A 163 -9.23 -13.75 4.08
CA LYS A 163 -10.15 -13.07 3.17
C LYS A 163 -9.42 -12.49 1.97
N GLU A 164 -10.16 -12.29 0.89
CA GLU A 164 -9.62 -11.67 -0.32
C GLU A 164 -9.17 -10.23 -0.03
N PRO A 165 -7.97 -9.83 -0.50
CA PRO A 165 -7.48 -8.48 -0.36
C PRO A 165 -8.29 -7.50 -1.22
N MET A 166 -8.30 -6.23 -0.81
CA MET A 166 -8.90 -5.16 -1.59
C MET A 166 -8.15 -4.95 -2.93
N PRO A 167 -8.84 -4.48 -3.97
CA PRO A 167 -8.19 -4.11 -5.23
C PRO A 167 -7.18 -2.98 -5.04
N LEU A 168 -6.16 -2.92 -5.89
CA LEU A 168 -5.12 -1.88 -5.86
C LEU A 168 -5.71 -0.49 -6.15
N TYR A 169 -6.74 -0.43 -6.98
CA TYR A 169 -7.46 0.78 -7.36
C TYR A 169 -8.96 0.50 -7.51
N VAL A 170 -9.77 1.54 -7.38
CA VAL A 170 -11.22 1.47 -7.52
C VAL A 170 -11.72 2.57 -8.45
N LYS A 171 -12.81 2.31 -9.14
CA LYS A 171 -13.50 3.33 -9.94
C LYS A 171 -14.48 4.05 -9.01
N PRO A 172 -14.29 5.36 -8.76
CA PRO A 172 -15.21 6.10 -7.93
C PRO A 172 -16.59 6.22 -8.61
N ASN A 173 -17.65 6.25 -7.81
CA ASN A 173 -19.02 6.37 -8.29
C ASN A 173 -19.39 7.76 -8.85
N ARG A 174 -18.47 8.73 -8.75
CA ARG A 174 -18.59 10.09 -9.30
C ARG A 174 -17.21 10.68 -9.57
N LYS A 175 -17.16 11.75 -10.35
CA LYS A 175 -15.92 12.53 -10.48
C LYS A 175 -15.55 13.19 -9.15
N LEU A 176 -14.29 13.13 -8.81
CA LEU A 176 -13.74 13.69 -7.57
C LEU A 176 -13.08 15.05 -7.84
N SER A 177 -13.24 15.95 -6.89
CA SER A 177 -12.53 17.22 -6.83
C SER A 177 -11.28 17.09 -5.95
N VAL A 178 -10.41 18.10 -5.98
CA VAL A 178 -9.28 18.22 -5.05
C VAL A 178 -9.76 18.23 -3.60
N GLN A 179 -10.90 18.89 -3.34
CA GLN A 179 -11.50 18.95 -1.99
C GLN A 179 -11.94 17.57 -1.50
N ASP A 180 -12.45 16.72 -2.39
CA ASP A 180 -12.80 15.33 -2.02
C ASP A 180 -11.57 14.55 -1.55
N ILE A 181 -10.46 14.65 -2.28
CA ILE A 181 -9.21 13.99 -1.89
C ILE A 181 -8.69 14.55 -0.56
N GLN A 182 -8.70 15.86 -0.37
CA GLN A 182 -8.31 16.48 0.90
C GLN A 182 -9.18 16.01 2.07
N ASN A 183 -10.48 15.87 1.86
CA ASN A 183 -11.40 15.35 2.88
C ASN A 183 -11.15 13.86 3.15
N GLY A 184 -10.84 13.08 2.10
CA GLY A 184 -10.42 11.68 2.25
C GLY A 184 -9.16 11.54 3.10
N MET A 185 -8.17 12.42 2.90
CA MET A 185 -6.92 12.41 3.66
C MET A 185 -7.07 12.87 5.12
N ARG A 186 -8.20 13.46 5.48
CA ARG A 186 -8.55 13.86 6.88
C ARG A 186 -9.48 12.88 7.56
N ASP A 187 -9.64 11.69 7.01
CA ASP A 187 -10.56 10.68 7.51
C ASP A 187 -10.09 10.08 8.85
N HIS A 188 -11.01 9.88 9.79
CA HIS A 188 -10.77 9.22 11.07
C HIS A 188 -11.75 8.05 11.29
N TYR A 189 -12.20 7.41 10.22
CA TYR A 189 -13.19 6.32 10.21
C TYR A 189 -14.61 6.74 10.67
N GLU A 190 -14.94 8.01 10.59
CA GLU A 190 -16.24 8.52 11.06
C GLU A 190 -17.41 7.75 10.45
N GLY A 191 -18.36 7.35 11.30
CA GLY A 191 -19.56 6.63 10.90
C GLY A 191 -19.34 5.16 10.51
N THR A 192 -18.16 4.60 10.76
CA THR A 192 -17.84 3.19 10.52
C THR A 192 -17.74 2.41 11.84
N PRO A 193 -17.69 1.06 11.80
CA PRO A 193 -17.38 0.26 12.99
C PRO A 193 -15.98 0.49 13.57
N LEU A 194 -15.11 1.22 12.85
CA LEU A 194 -13.76 1.57 13.29
C LEU A 194 -13.69 3.00 13.87
N ASP A 195 -14.83 3.70 13.98
CA ASP A 195 -14.91 5.04 14.54
C ASP A 195 -14.51 5.04 16.01
N ILE A 196 -13.29 5.50 16.26
CA ILE A 196 -12.69 5.49 17.60
C ILE A 196 -13.29 6.52 18.55
N SER A 197 -14.12 7.44 18.05
CA SER A 197 -14.86 8.38 18.89
C SER A 197 -16.08 7.74 19.58
N ARG A 198 -16.44 6.52 19.17
CA ARG A 198 -17.64 5.81 19.65
C ARG A 198 -17.35 4.57 20.48
N ASP A 199 -16.12 4.11 20.52
CA ASP A 199 -15.75 2.97 21.34
C ASP A 199 -15.45 3.37 22.80
N PHE A 200 -15.26 2.36 23.67
CA PHE A 200 -15.01 2.62 25.09
C PHE A 200 -13.71 3.40 25.35
N GLY A 201 -12.73 3.33 24.44
CA GLY A 201 -11.47 4.04 24.54
C GLY A 201 -11.57 5.54 24.19
N ALA A 202 -12.72 5.99 23.65
CA ALA A 202 -12.95 7.39 23.37
C ALA A 202 -13.13 8.23 24.66
N GLY A 203 -13.46 7.57 25.76
CA GLY A 203 -13.72 8.22 27.03
C GLY A 203 -14.97 9.10 27.02
N PRO A 204 -15.19 9.88 28.09
CA PRO A 204 -16.41 10.63 28.25
C PRO A 204 -16.60 11.80 27.27
N TYR A 205 -15.54 12.19 26.60
CA TYR A 205 -15.55 13.32 25.65
C TYR A 205 -15.62 12.88 24.19
N HIS A 206 -15.71 11.58 23.90
CA HIS A 206 -15.78 11.04 22.54
C HIS A 206 -14.69 11.59 21.62
N THR A 207 -13.47 11.74 22.14
CA THR A 207 -12.38 12.32 21.37
C THR A 207 -11.90 11.35 20.28
N PRO A 208 -11.72 11.80 19.03
CA PRO A 208 -11.16 10.98 17.97
C PRO A 208 -9.63 10.79 18.10
N TYR A 209 -9.00 11.50 19.03
CA TYR A 209 -7.55 11.42 19.23
C TYR A 209 -7.21 10.66 20.50
N ARG A 210 -6.24 9.76 20.40
CA ARG A 210 -5.70 9.00 21.54
C ARG A 210 -4.24 9.29 21.70
N LEU A 211 -3.81 9.42 22.96
CA LEU A 211 -2.40 9.58 23.27
C LEU A 211 -1.60 8.31 23.00
N SER A 212 -2.25 7.15 23.14
CA SER A 212 -1.64 5.85 22.88
C SER A 212 -2.68 4.90 22.28
N PRO A 213 -2.25 4.00 21.37
CA PRO A 213 -3.12 2.93 20.89
C PRO A 213 -3.48 1.99 22.02
N LEU A 214 -4.70 1.44 21.99
CA LEU A 214 -5.15 0.41 22.91
C LEU A 214 -4.83 -0.96 22.29
N SER A 215 -3.80 -1.60 22.77
CA SER A 215 -3.45 -2.98 22.41
C SER A 215 -3.35 -3.81 23.67
N PHE A 216 -4.06 -4.93 23.73
CA PHE A 216 -4.04 -5.84 24.87
C PHE A 216 -4.40 -7.25 24.45
N LYS A 217 -4.03 -8.21 25.31
CA LYS A 217 -4.36 -9.63 25.13
C LYS A 217 -5.36 -10.09 26.19
N VAL A 218 -6.31 -10.91 25.78
CA VAL A 218 -7.22 -11.64 26.69
C VAL A 218 -7.17 -13.11 26.32
N GLY A 219 -6.51 -13.93 27.12
CA GLY A 219 -6.17 -15.30 26.77
C GLY A 219 -5.27 -15.31 25.53
N ASP A 220 -5.64 -16.09 24.51
CA ASP A 220 -4.91 -16.19 23.25
C ASP A 220 -5.35 -15.16 22.20
N LYS A 221 -6.31 -14.30 22.54
CA LYS A 221 -6.84 -13.28 21.61
C LYS A 221 -6.13 -11.94 21.83
N GLU A 222 -5.64 -11.39 20.73
CA GLU A 222 -5.08 -10.05 20.68
C GLU A 222 -6.16 -9.05 20.24
N TYR A 223 -6.26 -7.95 20.98
CA TYR A 223 -7.13 -6.83 20.68
C TYR A 223 -6.27 -5.62 20.36
N PHE A 224 -6.52 -5.05 19.22
CA PHE A 224 -5.80 -3.88 18.75
C PHE A 224 -6.80 -2.81 18.34
N ASN A 225 -6.68 -1.64 18.93
CA ASN A 225 -7.50 -0.50 18.60
C ASN A 225 -6.59 0.64 18.18
N GLU A 226 -6.48 0.82 16.87
CA GLU A 226 -5.61 1.82 16.28
C GLU A 226 -6.04 3.23 16.69
N ARG A 227 -5.06 4.07 16.87
CA ARG A 227 -5.28 5.51 16.98
C ARG A 227 -5.77 6.07 15.65
N PRO A 228 -6.39 7.26 15.64
CA PRO A 228 -6.73 7.92 14.40
C PRO A 228 -5.48 8.17 13.56
N ILE A 229 -5.70 8.15 12.30
CA ILE A 229 -4.70 8.52 11.31
C ILE A 229 -4.57 10.04 11.34
N SER A 230 -3.37 10.48 11.47
CA SER A 230 -3.00 11.88 11.29
C SER A 230 -2.71 12.16 9.83
#